data_674f0cb8ae34cc5bcbe0729e94ba3b65
#
_entry.id   674f0cb8ae34cc5bcbe0729e94ba3b65
#
_cell.length_a   1.000
_cell.length_b   1.000
_cell.length_c   1.000
_cell.angle_alpha   90.00
_cell.angle_beta   90.00
_cell.angle_gamma   90.00
#
_symmetry.space_group_name_H-M   'P 1'
#
loop_
_entity.id
_entity.type
_entity.pdbx_description
1 polymer ?
#
loop_
_entity_poly.entity_id
_entity_poly.type
_entity_poly.pdbx_seq_one_letter_code
_entity_poly.pdbx_strand_id
1 'polypeptide(L)'
;MSFVLKRGLKNVYAAAITYDDNSSETGHGYVTGTPFHLIPAGEMSRTVDSEKTDVFYDDTVFATVGKEGATEIQITGAALRADDLATILNKTVDSTTGAVIDTGEFAPKYFALGGEAENTDGTSEMFWFLKGTFAIPELNDKTKDDTTDTNGMTLTFSAVQTQHIFSLNSKVGKCVTIDTSKTHVKTSQSWTAQVVDPDNLGTYVEKVSA
;
A
#
# COMPACT_ATOMS: atom_id res chain seq x y z
N MET A 1 10.54 -19.97 -16.89
CA MET A 1 9.59 -18.90 -16.52
C MET A 1 8.21 -19.53 -16.46
N SER A 2 7.45 -19.31 -15.40
CA SER A 2 6.04 -19.69 -15.30
C SER A 2 5.19 -18.42 -15.55
N PHE A 3 4.07 -18.59 -16.22
CA PHE A 3 3.12 -17.51 -16.50
C PHE A 3 1.82 -17.81 -15.77
N VAL A 4 1.18 -16.76 -15.25
CA VAL A 4 -0.10 -16.87 -14.56
C VAL A 4 -0.96 -15.65 -14.93
N LEU A 5 -2.27 -15.84 -14.99
CA LEU A 5 -3.23 -14.76 -15.19
C LEU A 5 -3.78 -14.32 -13.83
N LYS A 6 -3.84 -13.03 -13.57
CA LYS A 6 -4.49 -12.47 -12.38
C LYS A 6 -6.00 -12.48 -12.59
N ARG A 7 -6.75 -12.91 -11.56
CA ARG A 7 -8.21 -13.12 -11.61
C ARG A 7 -8.98 -12.15 -10.73
N GLY A 8 -8.44 -11.77 -9.60
CA GLY A 8 -9.16 -10.95 -8.65
C GLY A 8 -8.26 -10.15 -7.72
N LEU A 9 -8.80 -9.07 -7.18
CA LEU A 9 -8.23 -8.27 -6.11
C LEU A 9 -9.11 -8.43 -4.88
N LYS A 10 -8.50 -8.68 -3.72
CA LYS A 10 -9.21 -8.79 -2.45
C LYS A 10 -8.32 -8.33 -1.29
N ASN A 11 -8.92 -8.21 -0.10
CA ASN A 11 -8.19 -7.92 1.12
C ASN A 11 -7.31 -6.66 1.04
N VAL A 12 -7.90 -5.53 0.55
CA VAL A 12 -7.20 -4.25 0.56
C VAL A 12 -7.29 -3.62 1.94
N TYR A 13 -6.14 -3.52 2.61
CA TYR A 13 -6.00 -3.03 3.98
C TYR A 13 -5.04 -1.86 4.03
N ALA A 14 -5.27 -0.96 4.98
CA ALA A 14 -4.34 0.10 5.33
C ALA A 14 -4.03 0.08 6.83
N ALA A 15 -2.86 0.56 7.20
CA ALA A 15 -2.46 0.74 8.59
C ALA A 15 -1.73 2.07 8.74
N ALA A 16 -2.08 2.86 9.75
CA ALA A 16 -1.38 4.11 10.02
C ALA A 16 0.03 3.83 10.53
N ILE A 17 1.02 4.59 10.07
CA ILE A 17 2.39 4.51 10.56
C ILE A 17 2.53 5.44 11.75
N THR A 18 3.01 4.91 12.87
CA THR A 18 3.24 5.66 14.09
C THR A 18 4.69 6.13 14.18
N TYR A 19 5.64 5.25 13.83
CA TYR A 19 7.07 5.55 13.79
C TYR A 19 7.69 4.96 12.52
N ASP A 20 8.62 5.68 11.96
CA ASP A 20 9.45 5.25 10.83
C ASP A 20 10.80 5.95 10.96
N ASP A 21 11.63 5.45 11.85
CA ASP A 21 12.93 6.00 12.21
C ASP A 21 13.96 4.90 12.51
N ASN A 22 15.18 5.27 12.83
CA ASN A 22 16.24 4.37 13.23
C ASN A 22 16.63 4.56 14.70
N SER A 23 15.73 5.04 15.54
CA SER A 23 15.97 5.19 16.97
C SER A 23 16.10 3.82 17.65
N SER A 24 17.01 3.73 18.63
CA SER A 24 17.16 2.56 19.48
C SER A 24 16.22 2.60 20.71
N GLU A 25 15.36 3.60 20.80
CA GLU A 25 14.40 3.71 21.91
C GLU A 25 13.31 2.64 21.78
N THR A 26 12.83 2.16 22.91
CA THR A 26 11.76 1.16 22.93
C THR A 26 10.46 1.74 22.33
N GLY A 27 9.89 1.04 21.37
CA GLY A 27 8.67 1.45 20.68
C GLY A 27 8.92 2.36 19.46
N HIS A 28 10.18 2.64 19.11
CA HIS A 28 10.60 3.28 17.89
C HIS A 28 10.98 2.27 16.79
N GLY A 29 11.47 2.76 15.67
CA GLY A 29 11.76 1.95 14.50
C GLY A 29 10.64 2.02 13.47
N TYR A 30 10.28 0.90 12.86
CA TYR A 30 9.11 0.83 11.99
C TYR A 30 7.91 0.28 12.77
N VAL A 31 6.99 1.16 13.15
CA VAL A 31 5.82 0.83 13.97
C VAL A 31 4.54 1.26 13.28
N THR A 32 3.61 0.33 13.15
CA THR A 32 2.31 0.57 12.53
C THR A 32 1.16 0.28 13.51
N GLY A 33 0.05 0.96 13.31
CA GLY A 33 -1.21 0.62 13.97
C GLY A 33 -1.80 -0.69 13.43
N THR A 34 -2.92 -1.11 14.02
CA THR A 34 -3.67 -2.27 13.54
C THR A 34 -4.21 -2.02 12.13
N PRO A 35 -4.00 -2.94 11.17
CA PRO A 35 -4.58 -2.83 9.85
C PRO A 35 -6.11 -2.81 9.89
N PHE A 36 -6.71 -1.99 9.04
CA PHE A 36 -8.15 -1.94 8.83
C PHE A 36 -8.47 -2.14 7.34
N HIS A 37 -9.63 -2.71 7.07
CA HIS A 37 -10.10 -2.88 5.69
C HIS A 37 -10.36 -1.51 5.08
N LEU A 38 -9.67 -1.21 3.97
CA LEU A 38 -9.71 0.13 3.38
C LEU A 38 -11.01 0.34 2.60
N ILE A 39 -11.17 -0.37 1.50
CA ILE A 39 -12.39 -0.35 0.67
C ILE A 39 -12.61 -1.73 0.02
N PRO A 40 -13.84 -2.10 -0.31
CA PRO A 40 -14.12 -3.16 -1.26
C PRO A 40 -13.63 -2.72 -2.65
N ALA A 41 -12.43 -3.17 -3.03
CA ALA A 41 -11.78 -2.74 -4.26
C ALA A 41 -12.21 -3.61 -5.45
N GLY A 42 -12.54 -2.96 -6.57
CA GLY A 42 -12.80 -3.62 -7.86
C GLY A 42 -11.57 -3.69 -8.74
N GLU A 43 -10.70 -2.68 -8.65
CA GLU A 43 -9.50 -2.57 -9.49
C GLU A 43 -8.36 -1.91 -8.73
N MET A 44 -7.14 -2.31 -9.04
CA MET A 44 -5.92 -1.66 -8.57
C MET A 44 -4.91 -1.61 -9.70
N SER A 45 -4.41 -0.41 -10.00
CA SER A 45 -3.28 -0.20 -10.90
C SER A 45 -2.06 0.28 -10.12
N ARG A 46 -0.86 -0.03 -10.63
CA ARG A 46 0.41 0.35 -10.02
C ARG A 46 1.33 0.88 -11.10
N THR A 47 1.83 2.09 -10.92
CA THR A 47 2.78 2.75 -11.82
C THR A 47 4.00 3.17 -11.02
N VAL A 48 5.16 2.68 -11.44
CA VAL A 48 6.44 3.04 -10.82
C VAL A 48 7.04 4.19 -11.59
N ASP A 49 7.34 5.28 -10.91
CA ASP A 49 8.15 6.35 -11.48
C ASP A 49 9.59 5.86 -11.56
N SER A 50 10.11 5.73 -12.78
CA SER A 50 11.47 5.23 -13.03
C SER A 50 12.15 6.06 -14.11
N GLU A 51 13.32 6.55 -13.78
CA GLU A 51 14.16 7.34 -14.68
C GLU A 51 15.47 6.60 -14.97
N LYS A 52 15.89 6.62 -16.22
CA LYS A 52 17.17 6.07 -16.66
C LYS A 52 17.95 7.16 -17.37
N THR A 53 19.21 7.31 -17.01
CA THR A 53 20.14 8.27 -17.63
C THR A 53 21.36 7.52 -18.12
N ASP A 54 21.65 7.65 -19.40
CA ASP A 54 22.86 7.10 -20.00
C ASP A 54 24.02 8.10 -19.87
N VAL A 55 25.13 7.62 -19.35
CA VAL A 55 26.38 8.38 -19.22
C VAL A 55 27.29 8.00 -20.38
N PHE A 56 27.72 8.99 -21.16
CA PHE A 56 28.55 8.80 -22.33
C PHE A 56 30.00 9.19 -22.05
N TYR A 57 30.95 8.37 -22.52
CA TYR A 57 32.37 8.68 -22.64
C TYR A 57 32.84 8.16 -23.97
N ASP A 58 33.71 8.92 -24.65
CA ASP A 58 34.26 8.59 -25.97
C ASP A 58 33.19 8.21 -27.00
N ASP A 59 32.10 8.99 -27.04
CA ASP A 59 30.95 8.82 -27.96
C ASP A 59 30.21 7.46 -27.78
N THR A 60 30.45 6.74 -26.70
CA THR A 60 29.79 5.48 -26.37
C THR A 60 29.09 5.55 -25.01
N VAL A 61 28.00 4.77 -24.82
CA VAL A 61 27.36 4.61 -23.55
C VAL A 61 28.31 3.86 -22.61
N PHE A 62 28.85 4.56 -21.63
CA PHE A 62 29.74 3.99 -20.62
C PHE A 62 28.97 3.31 -19.48
N ALA A 63 27.89 3.93 -19.03
CA ALA A 63 27.04 3.40 -17.97
C ALA A 63 25.62 3.93 -18.09
N THR A 64 24.64 3.12 -17.69
CA THR A 64 23.25 3.54 -17.51
C THR A 64 22.96 3.59 -16.01
N VAL A 65 22.58 4.75 -15.50
CA VAL A 65 22.16 4.96 -14.10
C VAL A 65 20.64 4.98 -14.05
N GLY A 66 20.06 4.08 -13.26
CA GLY A 66 18.61 4.03 -13.02
C GLY A 66 18.25 4.58 -11.64
N LYS A 67 17.14 5.31 -11.58
CA LYS A 67 16.52 5.76 -10.33
C LYS A 67 15.08 5.28 -10.31
N GLU A 68 14.64 4.70 -9.19
CA GLU A 68 13.26 4.38 -8.91
C GLU A 68 12.69 5.39 -7.91
N GLY A 69 11.65 6.10 -8.32
CA GLY A 69 10.93 7.09 -7.52
C GLY A 69 9.78 6.47 -6.73
N ALA A 70 8.73 7.24 -6.50
CA ALA A 70 7.51 6.77 -5.88
C ALA A 70 6.78 5.74 -6.76
N THR A 71 5.96 4.91 -6.12
CA THR A 71 5.00 4.05 -6.83
C THR A 71 3.62 4.62 -6.62
N GLU A 72 2.98 5.07 -7.68
CA GLU A 72 1.58 5.48 -7.64
C GLU A 72 0.68 4.26 -7.75
N ILE A 73 -0.27 4.18 -6.84
CA ILE A 73 -1.24 3.08 -6.75
C ILE A 73 -2.63 3.69 -6.77
N GLN A 74 -3.40 3.37 -7.79
CA GLN A 74 -4.79 3.77 -7.91
C GLN A 74 -5.68 2.59 -7.56
N ILE A 75 -6.62 2.81 -6.64
CA ILE A 75 -7.55 1.79 -6.15
C ILE A 75 -8.96 2.30 -6.43
N THR A 76 -9.67 1.63 -7.32
CA THR A 76 -11.06 1.94 -7.63
C THR A 76 -11.97 0.94 -6.93
N GLY A 77 -12.97 1.42 -6.22
CA GLY A 77 -13.88 0.58 -5.44
C GLY A 77 -15.10 1.34 -4.93
N ALA A 78 -15.75 0.81 -3.89
CA ALA A 78 -16.87 1.47 -3.25
C ALA A 78 -16.43 2.79 -2.59
N ALA A 79 -17.32 3.79 -2.59
CA ALA A 79 -17.04 5.06 -1.95
C ALA A 79 -16.94 4.90 -0.42
N LEU A 80 -15.95 5.56 0.17
CA LEU A 80 -15.80 5.66 1.62
C LEU A 80 -16.82 6.64 2.21
N ARG A 81 -17.19 6.42 3.47
CA ARG A 81 -17.93 7.41 4.25
C ARG A 81 -17.03 8.60 4.57
N ALA A 82 -17.65 9.75 4.82
CA ALA A 82 -16.92 10.99 5.06
C ALA A 82 -15.97 10.93 6.27
N ASP A 83 -16.35 10.24 7.32
CA ASP A 83 -15.54 10.03 8.53
C ASP A 83 -14.33 9.11 8.30
N ASP A 84 -14.52 8.02 7.54
CA ASP A 84 -13.42 7.13 7.13
C ASP A 84 -12.43 7.85 6.22
N LEU A 85 -12.96 8.59 5.24
CA LEU A 85 -12.14 9.40 4.34
C LEU A 85 -11.37 10.50 5.10
N ALA A 86 -12.03 11.17 6.06
CA ALA A 86 -11.41 12.16 6.92
C ALA A 86 -10.24 11.55 7.73
N THR A 87 -10.40 10.33 8.23
CA THR A 87 -9.36 9.61 8.97
C THR A 87 -8.13 9.35 8.10
N ILE A 88 -8.32 8.93 6.85
CA ILE A 88 -7.23 8.69 5.89
C ILE A 88 -6.53 9.99 5.49
N LEU A 89 -7.29 11.04 5.30
CA LEU A 89 -6.79 12.37 4.89
C LEU A 89 -6.31 13.23 6.07
N ASN A 90 -6.35 12.69 7.30
CA ASN A 90 -5.99 13.40 8.53
C ASN A 90 -6.80 14.71 8.72
N LYS A 91 -8.09 14.67 8.38
CA LYS A 91 -9.04 15.76 8.65
C LYS A 91 -9.64 15.62 10.05
N THR A 92 -10.13 16.71 10.59
CA THR A 92 -10.75 16.71 11.92
C THR A 92 -12.17 16.18 11.87
N VAL A 93 -12.46 15.19 12.70
CA VAL A 93 -13.83 14.69 12.93
C VAL A 93 -14.26 15.11 14.33
N ASP A 94 -15.37 15.84 14.41
CA ASP A 94 -15.95 16.20 15.73
C ASP A 94 -16.52 14.94 16.40
N SER A 95 -15.97 14.58 17.54
CA SER A 95 -16.37 13.38 18.29
C SER A 95 -17.80 13.40 18.82
N THR A 96 -18.42 14.58 18.94
CA THR A 96 -19.77 14.75 19.48
C THR A 96 -20.83 14.61 18.40
N THR A 97 -20.58 15.18 17.25
CA THR A 97 -21.56 15.23 16.14
C THR A 97 -21.22 14.28 14.99
N GLY A 98 -19.98 13.79 14.91
CA GLY A 98 -19.47 13.05 13.76
C GLY A 98 -19.23 13.90 12.52
N ALA A 99 -19.33 15.23 12.63
CA ALA A 99 -19.12 16.14 11.51
C ALA A 99 -17.64 16.21 11.13
N VAL A 100 -17.35 16.15 9.84
CA VAL A 100 -16.00 16.36 9.29
C VAL A 100 -15.80 17.87 9.08
N ILE A 101 -14.74 18.41 9.67
CA ILE A 101 -14.36 19.82 9.55
C ILE A 101 -13.15 19.91 8.65
N ASP A 102 -13.31 20.54 7.50
CA ASP A 102 -12.20 20.83 6.59
C ASP A 102 -11.75 22.29 6.78
N THR A 103 -10.55 22.48 7.27
CA THR A 103 -9.93 23.79 7.47
C THR A 103 -9.17 24.29 6.24
N GLY A 104 -9.13 23.49 5.15
CA GLY A 104 -8.31 23.77 3.97
C GLY A 104 -6.84 23.43 4.15
N GLU A 105 -6.43 22.98 5.33
CA GLU A 105 -5.07 22.50 5.58
C GLU A 105 -4.97 21.01 5.21
N PHE A 106 -3.92 20.65 4.49
CA PHE A 106 -3.61 19.26 4.15
C PHE A 106 -2.28 18.87 4.77
N ALA A 107 -2.34 18.05 5.83
CA ALA A 107 -1.19 17.45 6.49
C ALA A 107 -1.26 15.93 6.29
N PRO A 108 -0.65 15.39 5.22
CA PRO A 108 -0.77 13.97 4.89
C PRO A 108 -0.20 13.10 6.01
N LYS A 109 -0.97 12.07 6.38
CA LYS A 109 -0.54 11.03 7.30
C LYS A 109 0.03 9.85 6.53
N TYR A 110 1.07 9.23 7.07
CA TYR A 110 1.66 8.06 6.44
C TYR A 110 0.91 6.79 6.80
N PHE A 111 0.74 5.94 5.79
CA PHE A 111 0.11 4.63 5.91
C PHE A 111 0.96 3.55 5.24
N ALA A 112 0.80 2.32 5.70
CA ALA A 112 1.12 1.13 4.93
C ALA A 112 -0.14 0.68 4.18
N LEU A 113 0.02 0.13 2.98
CA LEU A 113 -1.07 -0.37 2.13
C LEU A 113 -0.80 -1.81 1.75
N GLY A 114 -1.71 -2.71 2.11
CA GLY A 114 -1.63 -4.13 1.79
C GLY A 114 -2.78 -4.61 0.92
N GLY A 115 -2.58 -5.75 0.27
CA GLY A 115 -3.60 -6.38 -0.53
C GLY A 115 -3.22 -7.75 -1.04
N GLU A 116 -4.15 -8.39 -1.72
CA GLU A 116 -3.99 -9.71 -2.30
C GLU A 116 -4.55 -9.74 -3.72
N ALA A 117 -3.72 -10.15 -4.67
CA ALA A 117 -4.11 -10.40 -6.06
C ALA A 117 -4.16 -11.90 -6.29
N GLU A 118 -5.36 -12.45 -6.54
CA GLU A 118 -5.58 -13.86 -6.81
C GLU A 118 -5.24 -14.21 -8.26
N ASN A 119 -4.63 -15.36 -8.46
CA ASN A 119 -4.26 -15.92 -9.75
C ASN A 119 -5.28 -16.99 -10.21
N THR A 120 -5.31 -17.28 -11.51
CA THR A 120 -6.21 -18.30 -12.07
C THR A 120 -5.86 -19.74 -11.68
N ASP A 121 -4.65 -19.99 -11.22
CA ASP A 121 -4.17 -21.28 -10.73
C ASP A 121 -4.47 -21.55 -9.25
N GLY A 122 -5.17 -20.60 -8.59
CA GLY A 122 -5.51 -20.67 -7.17
C GLY A 122 -4.41 -20.15 -6.22
N THR A 123 -3.27 -19.73 -6.75
CA THR A 123 -2.25 -19.03 -5.98
C THR A 123 -2.58 -17.55 -5.84
N SER A 124 -1.90 -16.83 -4.97
CA SER A 124 -2.06 -15.39 -4.78
C SER A 124 -0.74 -14.67 -4.67
N GLU A 125 -0.71 -13.44 -5.13
CA GLU A 125 0.35 -12.48 -4.81
C GLU A 125 -0.16 -11.59 -3.67
N MET A 126 0.46 -11.67 -2.49
CA MET A 126 0.16 -10.83 -1.34
C MET A 126 1.27 -9.79 -1.18
N PHE A 127 0.88 -8.56 -0.85
CA PHE A 127 1.84 -7.46 -0.76
C PHE A 127 1.52 -6.51 0.38
N TRP A 128 2.57 -5.82 0.88
CA TRP A 128 2.49 -4.64 1.72
C TRP A 128 3.44 -3.57 1.18
N PHE A 129 2.90 -2.43 0.76
CA PHE A 129 3.67 -1.19 0.61
C PHE A 129 3.84 -0.58 1.99
N LEU A 130 5.10 -0.40 2.39
CA LEU A 130 5.42 -0.13 3.78
C LEU A 130 5.19 1.33 4.17
N LYS A 131 5.24 2.28 3.24
CA LYS A 131 5.04 3.69 3.51
C LYS A 131 4.49 4.43 2.30
N GLY A 132 3.51 5.28 2.54
CA GLY A 132 2.98 6.19 1.53
C GLY A 132 1.90 7.09 2.10
N THR A 133 1.35 7.93 1.25
CA THR A 133 0.28 8.88 1.59
C THR A 133 -0.86 8.77 0.60
N PHE A 134 -2.08 9.00 1.08
CA PHE A 134 -3.25 9.13 0.21
C PHE A 134 -3.38 10.56 -0.31
N ALA A 135 -3.66 10.70 -1.60
CA ALA A 135 -4.06 11.98 -2.18
C ALA A 135 -5.55 12.24 -1.89
N ILE A 136 -5.95 13.51 -1.92
CA ILE A 136 -7.36 13.90 -1.84
C ILE A 136 -8.05 13.36 -3.09
N PRO A 137 -9.05 12.46 -2.97
CA PRO A 137 -9.74 11.90 -4.12
C PRO A 137 -10.67 12.92 -4.77
N GLU A 138 -10.93 12.73 -6.06
CA GLU A 138 -12.01 13.41 -6.74
C GLU A 138 -13.35 12.79 -6.31
N LEU A 139 -14.29 13.61 -5.92
CA LEU A 139 -15.65 13.22 -5.54
C LEU A 139 -16.61 13.55 -6.67
N ASN A 140 -17.25 12.54 -7.22
CA ASN A 140 -18.22 12.67 -8.30
C ASN A 140 -19.60 12.21 -7.84
N ASP A 141 -20.45 13.16 -7.50
CA ASP A 141 -21.84 12.91 -7.12
C ASP A 141 -22.76 13.06 -8.33
N LYS A 142 -23.52 12.01 -8.65
CA LYS A 142 -24.49 12.01 -9.75
C LYS A 142 -25.92 11.99 -9.22
N THR A 143 -26.80 12.67 -9.93
CA THR A 143 -28.24 12.61 -9.66
C THR A 143 -28.74 11.19 -9.98
N LYS A 144 -29.66 10.69 -9.15
CA LYS A 144 -30.36 9.43 -9.41
C LYS A 144 -31.21 9.57 -10.68
N ASP A 145 -31.01 8.66 -11.62
CA ASP A 145 -31.83 8.50 -12.82
C ASP A 145 -32.58 7.15 -12.78
N ASP A 146 -33.21 6.76 -13.89
CA ASP A 146 -33.93 5.51 -13.99
C ASP A 146 -33.03 4.26 -13.96
N THR A 147 -31.70 4.44 -14.08
CA THR A 147 -30.70 3.38 -13.95
C THR A 147 -30.05 3.42 -12.59
N THR A 148 -29.85 2.25 -11.97
CA THR A 148 -29.15 2.13 -10.67
C THR A 148 -27.66 2.14 -10.90
N ASP A 149 -27.11 3.29 -11.30
CA ASP A 149 -25.65 3.48 -11.36
C ASP A 149 -25.12 3.78 -9.97
N THR A 150 -24.19 2.95 -9.50
CA THR A 150 -23.49 3.19 -8.24
C THR A 150 -22.19 3.95 -8.50
N ASN A 151 -22.02 5.09 -7.83
CA ASN A 151 -20.77 5.85 -7.90
C ASN A 151 -19.70 5.16 -7.07
N GLY A 152 -18.60 4.83 -7.71
CA GLY A 152 -17.38 4.37 -7.03
C GLY A 152 -16.45 5.54 -6.69
N MET A 153 -15.39 5.25 -5.97
CA MET A 153 -14.33 6.19 -5.64
C MET A 153 -12.99 5.63 -6.11
N THR A 154 -12.11 6.51 -6.57
CA THR A 154 -10.71 6.15 -6.84
C THR A 154 -9.83 6.83 -5.80
N LEU A 155 -9.12 6.00 -5.01
CA LEU A 155 -8.10 6.45 -4.08
C LEU A 155 -6.74 6.34 -4.75
N THR A 156 -5.95 7.40 -4.66
CA THR A 156 -4.55 7.41 -5.13
C THR A 156 -3.63 7.37 -3.92
N PHE A 157 -2.76 6.37 -3.89
CA PHE A 157 -1.75 6.17 -2.86
C PHE A 157 -0.36 6.27 -3.47
N SER A 158 0.48 7.16 -2.94
CA SER A 158 1.86 7.33 -3.37
C SER A 158 2.80 6.62 -2.40
N ALA A 159 3.32 5.47 -2.82
CA ALA A 159 4.23 4.67 -2.01
C ALA A 159 5.68 5.13 -2.18
N VAL A 160 6.36 5.31 -1.06
CA VAL A 160 7.77 5.73 -0.96
C VAL A 160 8.56 4.75 -0.09
N GLN A 161 9.86 4.91 -0.05
CA GLN A 161 10.72 4.14 0.85
C GLN A 161 10.55 4.59 2.31
N THR A 162 10.72 3.66 3.25
CA THR A 162 10.80 3.94 4.69
C THR A 162 12.09 4.69 5.02
N GLN A 163 12.13 5.32 6.19
CA GLN A 163 13.39 5.84 6.77
C GLN A 163 14.07 4.76 7.61
N HIS A 164 13.28 3.85 8.18
CA HIS A 164 13.78 2.72 8.94
C HIS A 164 14.60 1.77 8.06
N ILE A 165 15.74 1.34 8.60
CA ILE A 165 16.64 0.36 7.96
C ILE A 165 16.35 -1.00 8.58
N PHE A 166 15.76 -1.90 7.81
CA PHE A 166 15.41 -3.24 8.27
C PHE A 166 16.62 -4.14 8.45
N SER A 167 16.61 -4.95 9.50
CA SER A 167 17.73 -5.81 9.87
C SER A 167 17.99 -6.91 8.86
N LEU A 168 16.94 -7.45 8.22
CA LEU A 168 17.04 -8.59 7.28
C LEU A 168 17.98 -8.31 6.10
N ASN A 169 17.97 -7.10 5.58
CA ASN A 169 18.73 -6.74 4.37
C ASN A 169 19.63 -5.51 4.55
N SER A 170 19.64 -4.89 5.73
CA SER A 170 20.36 -3.65 6.05
C SER A 170 20.01 -2.51 5.09
N LYS A 171 18.75 -2.43 4.66
CA LYS A 171 18.22 -1.42 3.73
C LYS A 171 16.86 -0.92 4.17
N VAL A 172 16.50 0.25 3.67
CA VAL A 172 15.14 0.76 3.70
C VAL A 172 14.21 -0.13 2.85
N GLY A 173 12.92 -0.15 3.19
CA GLY A 173 11.92 -0.93 2.50
C GLY A 173 10.91 -0.07 1.75
N LYS A 174 10.38 -0.55 0.65
CA LYS A 174 9.26 0.07 -0.08
C LYS A 174 8.06 -0.87 -0.12
N CYS A 175 8.30 -2.13 -0.45
CA CYS A 175 7.26 -3.14 -0.58
C CYS A 175 7.80 -4.51 -0.18
N VAL A 176 6.97 -5.30 0.50
CA VAL A 176 7.14 -6.73 0.70
C VAL A 176 6.08 -7.44 -0.12
N THR A 177 6.50 -8.38 -0.96
CA THR A 177 5.58 -9.17 -1.80
C THR A 177 5.92 -10.64 -1.65
N ILE A 178 4.91 -11.48 -1.50
CA ILE A 178 5.03 -12.94 -1.53
C ILE A 178 4.17 -13.52 -2.64
N ASP A 179 4.64 -14.60 -3.22
CA ASP A 179 3.91 -15.44 -4.17
C ASP A 179 3.58 -16.77 -3.45
N THR A 180 2.30 -17.07 -3.28
CA THR A 180 1.87 -18.24 -2.51
C THR A 180 2.19 -19.57 -3.18
N SER A 181 2.65 -19.57 -4.44
CA SER A 181 3.24 -20.75 -5.07
C SER A 181 4.60 -21.14 -4.48
N LYS A 182 5.30 -20.21 -3.82
CA LYS A 182 6.66 -20.40 -3.27
C LYS A 182 6.74 -20.19 -1.77
N THR A 183 5.88 -19.36 -1.24
CA THR A 183 5.90 -18.92 0.15
C THR A 183 4.47 -18.79 0.65
N HIS A 184 4.10 -19.51 1.68
CA HIS A 184 2.75 -19.41 2.25
C HIS A 184 2.75 -18.72 3.62
N VAL A 185 1.62 -18.12 3.96
CA VAL A 185 1.38 -17.59 5.30
C VAL A 185 1.20 -18.77 6.25
N LYS A 186 1.90 -18.77 7.38
CA LYS A 186 1.80 -19.82 8.39
C LYS A 186 0.36 -19.95 8.90
N THR A 187 -0.10 -21.16 9.13
CA THR A 187 -1.48 -21.48 9.53
C THR A 187 -1.93 -20.71 10.80
N SER A 188 -0.98 -20.39 11.68
CA SER A 188 -1.24 -19.62 12.92
C SER A 188 -1.26 -18.11 12.71
N GLN A 189 -1.03 -17.62 11.50
CA GLN A 189 -0.89 -16.20 11.19
C GLN A 189 -1.91 -15.74 10.13
N SER A 190 -2.16 -14.44 10.09
CA SER A 190 -2.95 -13.81 9.05
C SER A 190 -2.16 -12.67 8.43
N TRP A 191 -2.10 -12.61 7.10
CA TRP A 191 -1.40 -11.55 6.36
C TRP A 191 -1.92 -10.15 6.65
N THR A 192 -3.19 -10.06 7.05
CA THR A 192 -3.89 -8.80 7.31
C THR A 192 -4.00 -8.44 8.80
N ALA A 193 -3.48 -9.30 9.70
CA ALA A 193 -3.54 -9.02 11.14
C ALA A 193 -2.56 -7.92 11.57
N GLN A 194 -1.45 -7.80 10.85
CA GLN A 194 -0.41 -6.80 11.07
C GLN A 194 0.28 -6.50 9.73
N VAL A 195 0.92 -5.35 9.62
CA VAL A 195 1.79 -5.06 8.48
C VAL A 195 2.99 -6.00 8.51
N VAL A 196 3.16 -6.74 7.43
CA VAL A 196 4.31 -7.64 7.28
C VAL A 196 5.45 -6.87 6.62
N ASP A 197 6.52 -6.70 7.36
CA ASP A 197 7.74 -6.00 6.99
C ASP A 197 8.94 -6.97 6.96
N PRO A 198 10.11 -6.56 6.46
CA PRO A 198 11.28 -7.45 6.40
C PRO A 198 11.73 -8.06 7.73
N ASP A 199 11.56 -7.35 8.86
CA ASP A 199 12.03 -7.83 10.16
C ASP A 199 11.09 -8.87 10.79
N ASN A 200 9.78 -8.76 10.52
CA ASN A 200 8.79 -9.71 11.03
C ASN A 200 8.40 -10.81 10.01
N LEU A 201 8.91 -10.74 8.77
CA LEU A 201 8.56 -11.65 7.68
C LEU A 201 8.65 -13.13 8.08
N GLY A 202 9.71 -13.54 8.74
CA GLY A 202 9.91 -14.93 9.20
C GLY A 202 8.90 -15.42 10.24
N THR A 203 8.20 -14.50 10.92
CA THR A 203 7.11 -14.82 11.85
C THR A 203 5.85 -15.20 11.09
N TYR A 204 5.57 -14.51 9.98
CA TYR A 204 4.31 -14.64 9.24
C TYR A 204 4.36 -15.66 8.12
N VAL A 205 5.51 -15.88 7.50
CA VAL A 205 5.60 -16.70 6.30
C VAL A 205 6.67 -17.77 6.42
N GLU A 206 6.51 -18.83 5.63
CA GLU A 206 7.49 -19.89 5.45
C GLU A 206 7.53 -20.33 4.00
N LYS A 207 8.67 -20.85 3.59
CA LYS A 207 8.87 -21.35 2.22
C LYS A 207 8.09 -22.64 2.02
N VAL A 208 7.42 -22.79 0.88
CA VAL A 208 6.81 -24.05 0.49
C VAL A 208 7.91 -25.11 0.37
N SER A 209 7.78 -26.19 1.13
CA SER A 209 8.69 -27.35 1.00
C SER A 209 8.49 -28.00 -0.35
N ALA A 210 9.59 -28.26 -1.05
CA ALA A 210 9.58 -28.93 -2.35
C ALA A 210 9.21 -30.39 -2.21
#